data_7437b117b8f990f63f4b7f8445fe3a66
#
_entry.id   7437b117b8f990f63f4b7f8445fe3a66
#
_cell.length_a   1.000
_cell.length_b   1.000
_cell.length_c   1.000
_cell.angle_alpha   90.00
_cell.angle_beta   90.00
_cell.angle_gamma   90.00
#
_symmetry.space_group_name_H-M   'P 1'
#
loop_
_entity.id
_entity.type
_entity.pdbx_description
1 polymer ?
#
loop_
_entity_poly.entity_id
_entity_poly.type
_entity_poly.pdbx_seq_one_letter_code
_entity_poly.pdbx_strand_id
1 'polypeptide(L)'
;MGVRLSKHHGLGNDFLVLDVAQSITAPNWPELARRWCDRRTGVGADGLLLLERRSVGRLGMTLYNSDGSRAEMSGNGIRCLVQAAHGDGDLGDYVVDTDDGERRVSVMARIDASTLLLSVDMGSARDLPEPANWAALNCHPDRPVRHLSLGNPHSVVGVDDVGAVDLEALGALVPQVNLEIIEPGPESDAITIRVHERGAGITKACGTGACAAAEAAVAWGLVPRSTPEVVVHMEGGDAKVRVADGRRITLVAEATHVADIVVVA
;
A
#
# COMPACT_ATOMS: atom_id res chain seq x y z
N MET A 1 -7.46 14.75 -28.03
CA MET A 1 -6.33 13.78 -28.21
C MET A 1 -6.51 12.70 -27.15
N GLY A 2 -6.37 11.40 -27.48
CA GLY A 2 -6.52 10.34 -26.49
C GLY A 2 -5.27 10.18 -25.62
N VAL A 3 -5.42 10.03 -24.31
CA VAL A 3 -4.35 9.75 -23.36
C VAL A 3 -4.40 8.25 -23.03
N ARG A 4 -3.27 7.57 -23.09
CA ARG A 4 -3.16 6.15 -22.76
C ARG A 4 -2.87 5.99 -21.28
N LEU A 5 -3.66 5.17 -20.61
CA LEU A 5 -3.49 4.73 -19.24
C LEU A 5 -3.39 3.21 -19.22
N SER A 6 -2.68 2.64 -18.26
CA SER A 6 -2.84 1.24 -17.90
C SER A 6 -3.48 1.14 -16.52
N LYS A 7 -4.33 0.13 -16.32
CA LYS A 7 -4.96 -0.15 -15.03
C LYS A 7 -4.31 -1.37 -14.39
N HIS A 8 -3.93 -1.22 -13.13
CA HIS A 8 -3.27 -2.24 -12.35
C HIS A 8 -3.90 -2.33 -10.96
N HIS A 9 -3.71 -3.44 -10.27
CA HIS A 9 -4.01 -3.53 -8.85
C HIS A 9 -2.94 -4.30 -8.08
N GLY A 10 -2.76 -3.96 -6.79
CA GLY A 10 -2.04 -4.76 -5.82
C GLY A 10 -3.04 -5.20 -4.74
N LEU A 11 -3.40 -6.49 -4.71
CA LEU A 11 -4.33 -7.05 -3.71
C LEU A 11 -5.69 -6.33 -3.68
N GLY A 12 -6.24 -5.99 -4.84
CA GLY A 12 -7.54 -5.32 -4.97
C GLY A 12 -7.53 -3.80 -4.83
N ASN A 13 -6.43 -3.18 -4.37
CA ASN A 13 -6.25 -1.73 -4.40
C ASN A 13 -5.75 -1.32 -5.78
N ASP A 14 -6.57 -0.59 -6.54
CA ASP A 14 -6.39 -0.41 -7.98
C ASP A 14 -5.96 1.01 -8.36
N PHE A 15 -5.11 1.09 -9.38
CA PHE A 15 -4.52 2.34 -9.84
C PHE A 15 -4.57 2.47 -11.36
N LEU A 16 -4.74 3.70 -11.82
CA LEU A 16 -4.45 4.10 -13.18
C LEU A 16 -2.99 4.57 -13.24
N VAL A 17 -2.22 4.06 -14.18
CA VAL A 17 -0.82 4.47 -14.39
C VAL A 17 -0.72 5.24 -15.69
N LEU A 18 -0.15 6.45 -15.61
CA LEU A 18 0.16 7.30 -16.75
C LEU A 18 1.68 7.47 -16.88
N ASP A 19 2.24 7.08 -18.01
CA ASP A 19 3.62 7.46 -18.37
C ASP A 19 3.64 8.94 -18.78
N VAL A 20 4.34 9.78 -18.01
CA VAL A 20 4.37 11.25 -18.22
C VAL A 20 5.11 11.67 -19.49
N ALA A 21 5.81 10.76 -20.18
CA ALA A 21 6.35 11.02 -21.51
C ALA A 21 5.26 11.31 -22.54
N GLN A 22 4.00 10.96 -22.25
CA GLN A 22 2.85 11.37 -23.06
C GLN A 22 2.58 12.87 -22.81
N SER A 23 2.55 13.63 -23.91
CA SER A 23 2.32 15.09 -23.83
C SER A 23 0.87 15.40 -23.46
N ILE A 24 0.68 15.96 -22.25
CA ILE A 24 -0.56 16.59 -21.82
C ILE A 24 -0.25 18.06 -21.57
N THR A 25 -0.95 18.96 -22.25
CA THR A 25 -0.72 20.40 -22.10
C THR A 25 -1.25 20.91 -20.76
N ALA A 26 -0.37 21.45 -19.91
CA ALA A 26 -0.69 22.06 -18.63
C ALA A 26 -1.67 21.25 -17.75
N PRO A 27 -1.34 20.00 -17.37
CA PRO A 27 -2.27 19.11 -16.68
C PRO A 27 -2.55 19.60 -15.25
N ASN A 28 -3.85 19.60 -14.89
CA ASN A 28 -4.29 19.71 -13.49
C ASN A 28 -4.44 18.27 -12.95
N TRP A 29 -3.35 17.71 -12.42
CA TRP A 29 -3.31 16.33 -11.95
C TRP A 29 -4.35 15.98 -10.89
N PRO A 30 -4.58 16.82 -9.85
CA PRO A 30 -5.66 16.59 -8.88
C PRO A 30 -7.04 16.46 -9.51
N GLU A 31 -7.35 17.26 -10.52
CA GLU A 31 -8.64 17.22 -11.20
C GLU A 31 -8.76 16.00 -12.11
N LEU A 32 -7.67 15.67 -12.85
CA LEU A 32 -7.63 14.47 -13.68
C LEU A 32 -7.75 13.20 -12.85
N ALA A 33 -7.12 13.15 -11.67
CA ALA A 33 -7.27 12.03 -10.73
C ALA A 33 -8.73 11.89 -10.31
N ARG A 34 -9.40 12.95 -9.85
CA ARG A 34 -10.83 12.90 -9.50
C ARG A 34 -11.68 12.43 -10.65
N ARG A 35 -11.47 12.95 -11.85
CA ARG A 35 -12.26 12.63 -13.03
C ARG A 35 -12.05 11.20 -13.51
N TRP A 36 -10.80 10.76 -13.63
CA TRP A 36 -10.50 9.43 -14.18
C TRP A 36 -10.71 8.30 -13.18
N CYS A 37 -10.50 8.58 -11.89
CA CYS A 37 -10.69 7.59 -10.84
C CYS A 37 -12.14 7.45 -10.38
N ASP A 38 -13.06 8.32 -10.81
CA ASP A 38 -14.48 8.14 -10.50
C ASP A 38 -15.01 6.82 -11.09
N ARG A 39 -15.58 5.96 -10.22
CA ARG A 39 -16.01 4.61 -10.60
C ARG A 39 -17.32 4.58 -11.42
N ARG A 40 -18.02 5.70 -11.54
CA ARG A 40 -19.30 5.79 -12.26
C ARG A 40 -19.19 6.58 -13.56
N THR A 41 -18.40 7.63 -13.56
CA THR A 41 -18.30 8.57 -14.69
C THR A 41 -16.92 8.60 -15.33
N GLY A 42 -15.92 7.99 -14.69
CA GLY A 42 -14.55 7.80 -15.17
C GLY A 42 -14.23 6.35 -15.50
N VAL A 43 -12.94 6.01 -15.40
CA VAL A 43 -12.45 4.63 -15.53
C VAL A 43 -12.66 3.87 -14.21
N GLY A 44 -12.55 4.58 -13.10
CA GLY A 44 -12.62 4.03 -11.75
C GLY A 44 -11.31 3.45 -11.27
N ALA A 45 -10.79 3.99 -10.16
CA ALA A 45 -9.62 3.49 -9.45
C ALA A 45 -9.52 4.15 -8.07
N ASP A 46 -8.66 3.65 -7.20
CA ASP A 46 -8.33 4.25 -5.91
C ASP A 46 -7.34 5.42 -6.06
N GLY A 47 -6.57 5.45 -7.15
CA GLY A 47 -5.64 6.53 -7.42
C GLY A 47 -5.08 6.56 -8.84
N LEU A 48 -4.40 7.70 -9.13
CA LEU A 48 -3.65 7.95 -10.35
C LEU A 48 -2.15 8.00 -10.03
N LEU A 49 -1.39 7.13 -10.66
CA LEU A 49 0.08 7.08 -10.61
C LEU A 49 0.67 7.75 -11.85
N LEU A 50 1.55 8.70 -11.65
CA LEU A 50 2.37 9.29 -12.69
C LEU A 50 3.72 8.56 -12.70
N LEU A 51 4.01 7.85 -13.79
CA LEU A 51 5.25 7.15 -14.04
C LEU A 51 6.20 8.06 -14.83
N GLU A 52 7.34 8.40 -14.23
CA GLU A 52 8.44 9.08 -14.90
C GLU A 52 9.60 8.11 -15.11
N ARG A 53 10.02 7.90 -16.37
CA ARG A 53 11.21 7.09 -16.69
C ARG A 53 12.44 8.01 -16.69
N ARG A 54 13.29 7.93 -15.65
CA ARG A 54 14.46 8.83 -15.49
C ARG A 54 15.72 8.29 -16.15
N SER A 55 15.99 7.00 -15.94
CA SER A 55 17.10 6.26 -16.56
C SER A 55 16.82 4.77 -16.53
N VAL A 56 17.73 3.94 -17.04
CA VAL A 56 17.61 2.49 -16.95
C VAL A 56 17.53 2.08 -15.47
N GLY A 57 16.47 1.39 -15.08
CA GLY A 57 16.23 0.95 -13.72
C GLY A 57 15.86 2.05 -12.72
N ARG A 58 15.74 3.33 -13.14
CA ARG A 58 15.32 4.43 -12.25
C ARG A 58 14.04 5.08 -12.70
N LEU A 59 13.06 5.13 -11.81
CA LEU A 59 11.72 5.64 -12.05
C LEU A 59 11.39 6.75 -11.04
N GLY A 60 10.50 7.66 -11.42
CA GLY A 60 9.83 8.58 -10.51
C GLY A 60 8.38 8.21 -10.35
N MET A 61 7.86 8.31 -9.13
CA MET A 61 6.46 8.07 -8.80
C MET A 61 5.85 9.33 -8.18
N THR A 62 4.72 9.77 -8.74
CA THR A 62 3.81 10.70 -8.07
C THR A 62 2.45 10.05 -7.97
N LEU A 63 1.84 10.09 -6.79
CA LEU A 63 0.54 9.47 -6.51
C LEU A 63 -0.50 10.53 -6.15
N TYR A 64 -1.64 10.49 -6.83
CA TYR A 64 -2.86 11.19 -6.46
C TYR A 64 -3.94 10.18 -6.10
N ASN A 65 -4.57 10.34 -4.94
CA ASN A 65 -5.74 9.58 -4.55
C ASN A 65 -6.94 9.94 -5.45
N SER A 66 -8.01 9.14 -5.42
CA SER A 66 -9.23 9.37 -6.21
C SER A 66 -9.93 10.71 -5.87
N ASP A 67 -9.72 11.27 -4.67
CA ASP A 67 -10.20 12.60 -4.28
C ASP A 67 -9.32 13.75 -4.78
N GLY A 68 -8.21 13.44 -5.48
CA GLY A 68 -7.22 14.38 -6.00
C GLY A 68 -6.19 14.83 -4.97
N SER A 69 -6.21 14.35 -3.74
CA SER A 69 -5.15 14.60 -2.77
C SER A 69 -3.87 13.87 -3.17
N ARG A 70 -2.70 14.46 -2.83
CA ARG A 70 -1.40 13.83 -3.07
C ARG A 70 -1.04 12.92 -1.91
N ALA A 71 -0.55 11.74 -2.22
CA ALA A 71 -0.03 10.80 -1.23
C ALA A 71 1.48 10.60 -1.43
N GLU A 72 2.22 10.52 -0.31
CA GLU A 72 3.68 10.46 -0.31
C GLU A 72 4.18 9.08 -0.76
N MET A 73 3.47 8.01 -0.38
CA MET A 73 3.84 6.62 -0.65
C MET A 73 2.62 5.70 -0.63
N SER A 74 2.66 4.66 -1.46
CA SER A 74 1.75 3.50 -1.41
C SER A 74 2.52 2.23 -1.73
N GLY A 75 2.49 1.25 -0.83
CA GLY A 75 3.11 -0.06 -1.05
C GLY A 75 2.48 -0.82 -2.23
N ASN A 76 1.16 -0.68 -2.44
CA ASN A 76 0.46 -1.26 -3.58
C ASN A 76 0.75 -0.46 -4.85
N GLY A 77 0.69 0.89 -4.76
CA GLY A 77 0.92 1.78 -5.90
C GLY A 77 2.32 1.63 -6.51
N ILE A 78 3.37 1.54 -5.70
CA ILE A 78 4.74 1.40 -6.21
C ILE A 78 4.94 0.08 -6.98
N ARG A 79 4.30 -1.02 -6.53
CA ARG A 79 4.34 -2.30 -7.27
C ARG A 79 3.62 -2.19 -8.61
N CYS A 80 2.44 -1.56 -8.63
CA CYS A 80 1.69 -1.30 -9.86
C CYS A 80 2.48 -0.43 -10.84
N LEU A 81 3.15 0.61 -10.34
CA LEU A 81 3.98 1.49 -11.16
C LEU A 81 5.18 0.74 -11.78
N VAL A 82 5.88 -0.08 -10.98
CA VAL A 82 6.99 -0.88 -11.49
C VAL A 82 6.51 -1.92 -12.48
N GLN A 83 5.37 -2.59 -12.25
CA GLN A 83 4.78 -3.51 -13.21
C GLN A 83 4.47 -2.82 -14.55
N ALA A 84 3.89 -1.62 -14.54
CA ALA A 84 3.62 -0.84 -15.75
C ALA A 84 4.91 -0.42 -16.48
N ALA A 85 5.99 -0.14 -15.73
CA ALA A 85 7.28 0.21 -16.30
C ALA A 85 8.04 -0.99 -16.84
N HIS A 86 7.89 -2.16 -16.20
CA HIS A 86 8.62 -3.39 -16.49
C HIS A 86 8.16 -4.05 -17.81
N GLY A 87 6.84 -4.04 -18.08
CA GLY A 87 6.27 -4.68 -19.26
C GLY A 87 6.60 -6.18 -19.32
N ASP A 88 7.06 -6.63 -20.50
CA ASP A 88 7.41 -8.02 -20.77
C ASP A 88 8.90 -8.35 -20.52
N GLY A 89 9.63 -7.47 -19.85
CA GLY A 89 11.05 -7.62 -19.56
C GLY A 89 11.38 -8.85 -18.69
N ASP A 90 12.68 -9.17 -18.63
CA ASP A 90 13.23 -10.13 -17.67
C ASP A 90 13.19 -9.57 -16.24
N LEU A 91 13.38 -10.45 -15.24
CA LEU A 91 13.49 -10.04 -13.83
C LEU A 91 14.52 -8.92 -13.66
N GLY A 92 14.25 -7.96 -12.79
CA GLY A 92 15.13 -6.81 -12.62
C GLY A 92 14.82 -5.97 -11.39
N ASP A 93 15.78 -5.10 -11.10
CA ASP A 93 15.73 -4.18 -9.98
C ASP A 93 15.44 -2.76 -10.44
N TYR A 94 14.65 -2.05 -9.66
CA TYR A 94 14.29 -0.66 -9.88
C TYR A 94 14.58 0.17 -8.64
N VAL A 95 14.99 1.40 -8.88
CA VAL A 95 15.02 2.46 -7.88
C VAL A 95 13.90 3.42 -8.22
N VAL A 96 12.98 3.62 -7.30
CA VAL A 96 11.81 4.50 -7.47
C VAL A 96 11.93 5.68 -6.53
N ASP A 97 12.00 6.88 -7.09
CA ASP A 97 11.94 8.12 -6.33
C ASP A 97 10.48 8.45 -6.02
N THR A 98 10.14 8.54 -4.74
CA THR A 98 8.82 8.89 -4.23
C THR A 98 8.88 10.17 -3.40
N ASP A 99 7.73 10.74 -3.01
CA ASP A 99 7.71 11.90 -2.11
C ASP A 99 8.24 11.58 -0.69
N ASP A 100 8.20 10.29 -0.30
CA ASP A 100 8.79 9.81 0.97
C ASP A 100 10.23 9.28 0.79
N GLY A 101 10.89 9.63 -0.31
CA GLY A 101 12.26 9.25 -0.62
C GLY A 101 12.39 8.06 -1.56
N GLU A 102 13.61 7.58 -1.69
CA GLU A 102 13.98 6.50 -2.60
C GLU A 102 13.52 5.15 -2.05
N ARG A 103 12.96 4.30 -2.92
CA ARG A 103 12.59 2.91 -2.62
C ARG A 103 13.19 1.97 -3.65
N ARG A 104 13.68 0.81 -3.18
CA ARG A 104 14.15 -0.27 -4.05
C ARG A 104 13.02 -1.28 -4.25
N VAL A 105 12.81 -1.64 -5.52
CA VAL A 105 11.77 -2.60 -5.91
C VAL A 105 12.41 -3.64 -6.82
N SER A 106 12.25 -4.91 -6.46
CA SER A 106 12.75 -6.03 -7.27
C SER A 106 11.59 -6.84 -7.83
N VAL A 107 11.62 -7.13 -9.12
CA VAL A 107 10.73 -8.11 -9.75
C VAL A 107 11.28 -9.50 -9.45
N MET A 108 10.57 -10.23 -8.58
CA MET A 108 10.99 -11.53 -8.05
C MET A 108 10.61 -12.69 -8.96
N ALA A 109 9.42 -12.62 -9.54
CA ALA A 109 8.86 -13.65 -10.41
C ALA A 109 7.76 -13.08 -11.31
N ARG A 110 7.56 -13.71 -12.46
CA ARG A 110 6.35 -13.57 -13.26
C ARG A 110 5.45 -14.76 -12.91
N ILE A 111 4.30 -14.49 -12.33
CA ILE A 111 3.33 -15.52 -11.91
C ILE A 111 2.52 -16.00 -13.11
N ASP A 112 2.06 -15.06 -13.93
CA ASP A 112 1.37 -15.30 -15.20
C ASP A 112 1.59 -14.14 -16.19
N ALA A 113 0.84 -14.10 -17.28
CA ALA A 113 0.98 -13.08 -18.31
C ALA A 113 0.67 -11.66 -17.80
N SER A 114 -0.12 -11.52 -16.74
CA SER A 114 -0.59 -10.25 -16.20
C SER A 114 -0.06 -9.91 -14.80
N THR A 115 0.52 -10.88 -14.09
CA THR A 115 0.85 -10.77 -12.67
C THR A 115 2.34 -10.95 -12.40
N LEU A 116 2.93 -9.99 -11.70
CA LEU A 116 4.29 -10.03 -11.19
C LEU A 116 4.29 -10.15 -9.66
N LEU A 117 5.23 -10.92 -9.10
CA LEU A 117 5.58 -10.89 -7.68
C LEU A 117 6.72 -9.89 -7.51
N LEU A 118 6.52 -8.90 -6.64
CA LEU A 118 7.51 -7.84 -6.40
C LEU A 118 7.85 -7.74 -4.92
N SER A 119 9.11 -7.40 -4.67
CA SER A 119 9.65 -7.08 -3.36
C SER A 119 9.94 -5.58 -3.28
N VAL A 120 9.51 -4.91 -2.20
CA VAL A 120 9.70 -3.48 -1.98
C VAL A 120 10.41 -3.25 -0.66
N ASP A 121 11.52 -2.51 -0.68
CA ASP A 121 12.16 -1.99 0.54
C ASP A 121 11.32 -0.84 1.09
N MET A 122 10.63 -1.08 2.19
CA MET A 122 9.74 -0.12 2.85
C MET A 122 10.48 0.80 3.83
N GLY A 123 11.80 0.65 3.97
CA GLY A 123 12.59 1.36 4.96
C GLY A 123 12.46 0.77 6.36
N SER A 124 12.71 1.58 7.38
CA SER A 124 12.63 1.15 8.78
C SER A 124 11.45 1.76 9.49
N ALA A 125 10.72 0.95 10.26
CA ALA A 125 9.66 1.42 11.12
C ALA A 125 10.20 2.32 12.24
N ARG A 126 9.50 3.42 12.52
CA ARG A 126 9.82 4.37 13.59
C ARG A 126 8.64 4.48 14.54
N ASP A 127 8.90 4.49 15.84
CA ASP A 127 7.84 4.69 16.81
C ASP A 127 7.27 6.12 16.72
N LEU A 128 5.97 6.23 16.90
CA LEU A 128 5.24 7.48 17.01
C LEU A 128 4.62 7.61 18.40
N PRO A 129 4.37 8.84 18.85
CA PRO A 129 3.54 9.05 20.04
C PRO A 129 2.09 8.63 19.76
N GLU A 130 1.34 8.41 20.84
CA GLU A 130 -0.10 8.18 20.78
C GLU A 130 -0.79 9.32 19.99
N PRO A 131 -1.65 8.99 19.02
CA PRO A 131 -2.33 10.01 18.22
C PRO A 131 -3.38 10.75 19.03
N ALA A 132 -3.71 11.98 18.61
CA ALA A 132 -4.79 12.74 19.21
C ALA A 132 -6.11 11.94 19.18
N ASN A 133 -6.94 12.12 20.20
CA ASN A 133 -8.22 11.42 20.39
C ASN A 133 -8.13 9.90 20.59
N TRP A 134 -6.94 9.33 20.78
CA TRP A 134 -6.79 7.88 20.98
C TRP A 134 -7.67 7.34 22.11
N ALA A 135 -7.75 8.07 23.22
CA ALA A 135 -8.60 7.70 24.35
C ALA A 135 -10.10 7.52 23.99
N ALA A 136 -10.57 8.15 22.91
CA ALA A 136 -11.95 8.00 22.45
C ALA A 136 -12.26 6.60 21.89
N LEU A 137 -11.23 5.84 21.48
CA LEU A 137 -11.40 4.43 21.07
C LEU A 137 -11.80 3.52 22.22
N ASN A 138 -11.61 3.96 23.48
CA ASN A 138 -11.87 3.19 24.69
C ASN A 138 -11.26 1.77 24.61
N CYS A 139 -10.04 1.69 24.07
CA CYS A 139 -9.32 0.44 23.90
C CYS A 139 -9.05 -0.17 25.29
N HIS A 140 -9.33 -1.48 25.44
CA HIS A 140 -9.07 -2.16 26.71
C HIS A 140 -7.57 -2.06 27.05
N PRO A 141 -7.19 -1.70 28.29
CA PRO A 141 -5.80 -1.41 28.65
C PRO A 141 -4.84 -2.60 28.48
N ASP A 142 -5.37 -3.83 28.50
CA ASP A 142 -4.56 -5.05 28.29
C ASP A 142 -4.36 -5.39 26.80
N ARG A 143 -4.99 -4.68 25.87
CA ARG A 143 -4.78 -4.88 24.44
C ARG A 143 -3.40 -4.36 24.05
N PRO A 144 -2.60 -5.15 23.30
CA PRO A 144 -1.36 -4.65 22.77
C PRO A 144 -1.64 -3.57 21.70
N VAL A 145 -0.96 -2.44 21.83
CA VAL A 145 -1.08 -1.28 20.95
C VAL A 145 0.32 -0.85 20.50
N ARG A 146 0.44 -0.44 19.24
CA ARG A 146 1.67 0.15 18.73
C ARG A 146 1.40 1.27 17.74
N HIS A 147 2.06 2.40 17.94
CA HIS A 147 2.02 3.54 17.03
C HIS A 147 3.36 3.64 16.32
N LEU A 148 3.35 3.63 14.99
CA LEU A 148 4.59 3.66 14.20
C LEU A 148 4.40 4.31 12.84
N SER A 149 5.49 4.67 12.19
CA SER A 149 5.53 5.23 10.85
C SER A 149 6.37 4.38 9.92
N LEU A 150 5.87 4.24 8.69
CA LEU A 150 6.55 3.71 7.50
C LEU A 150 6.46 4.71 6.34
N GLY A 151 6.69 6.01 6.65
CA GLY A 151 6.44 7.14 5.77
C GLY A 151 5.09 7.79 6.02
N ASN A 152 4.11 7.00 6.44
CA ASN A 152 2.78 7.41 6.90
C ASN A 152 2.48 6.85 8.29
N PRO A 153 1.57 7.47 9.07
CA PRO A 153 1.29 7.05 10.45
C PRO A 153 0.34 5.85 10.52
N HIS A 154 0.68 4.89 11.37
CA HIS A 154 -0.07 3.68 11.65
C HIS A 154 -0.30 3.51 13.15
N SER A 155 -1.48 3.01 13.51
CA SER A 155 -1.82 2.58 14.86
C SER A 155 -2.37 1.16 14.80
N VAL A 156 -1.63 0.21 15.36
CA VAL A 156 -1.94 -1.23 15.34
C VAL A 156 -2.47 -1.65 16.69
N VAL A 157 -3.58 -2.37 16.70
CA VAL A 157 -4.24 -2.90 17.92
C VAL A 157 -4.44 -4.40 17.77
N GLY A 158 -3.97 -5.18 18.76
CA GLY A 158 -4.26 -6.61 18.83
C GLY A 158 -5.70 -6.84 19.32
N VAL A 159 -6.43 -7.70 18.61
CA VAL A 159 -7.81 -8.08 18.95
C VAL A 159 -7.96 -9.59 18.97
N ASP A 160 -9.07 -10.11 19.52
CA ASP A 160 -9.32 -11.55 19.53
C ASP A 160 -9.97 -12.04 18.23
N ASP A 161 -10.76 -11.16 17.57
CA ASP A 161 -11.46 -11.43 16.32
C ASP A 161 -11.62 -10.11 15.56
N VAL A 162 -10.94 -9.99 14.44
CA VAL A 162 -11.01 -8.80 13.58
C VAL A 162 -12.38 -8.60 12.96
N GLY A 163 -13.16 -9.68 12.79
CA GLY A 163 -14.52 -9.64 12.26
C GLY A 163 -15.55 -9.07 13.22
N ALA A 164 -15.28 -9.17 14.53
CA ALA A 164 -16.19 -8.68 15.57
C ALA A 164 -16.07 -7.18 15.86
N VAL A 165 -15.08 -6.48 15.27
CA VAL A 165 -14.80 -5.06 15.56
C VAL A 165 -15.46 -4.16 14.50
N ASP A 166 -16.22 -3.16 14.96
CA ASP A 166 -16.69 -2.06 14.10
C ASP A 166 -15.55 -1.08 13.79
N LEU A 167 -14.68 -1.51 12.89
CA LEU A 167 -13.47 -0.77 12.54
C LEU A 167 -13.77 0.56 11.82
N GLU A 168 -14.91 0.65 11.10
CA GLU A 168 -15.32 1.89 10.44
C GLU A 168 -15.64 2.98 11.46
N ALA A 169 -16.44 2.65 12.49
CA ALA A 169 -16.75 3.58 13.58
C ALA A 169 -15.50 3.99 14.36
N LEU A 170 -14.59 3.04 14.65
CA LEU A 170 -13.36 3.33 15.40
C LEU A 170 -12.37 4.17 14.57
N GLY A 171 -12.16 3.86 13.30
CA GLY A 171 -11.27 4.61 12.43
C GLY A 171 -11.69 6.07 12.25
N ALA A 172 -13.01 6.33 12.22
CA ALA A 172 -13.55 7.69 12.16
C ALA A 172 -13.20 8.56 13.38
N LEU A 173 -12.88 7.95 14.53
CA LEU A 173 -12.46 8.67 15.76
C LEU A 173 -11.00 9.12 15.70
N VAL A 174 -10.16 8.46 14.88
CA VAL A 174 -8.73 8.75 14.72
C VAL A 174 -8.34 8.99 13.25
N PRO A 175 -8.97 9.93 12.56
CA PRO A 175 -8.84 10.11 11.11
C PRO A 175 -7.44 10.55 10.66
N GLN A 176 -6.51 10.83 11.58
CA GLN A 176 -5.14 11.26 11.31
C GLN A 176 -4.17 10.10 11.11
N VAL A 177 -4.57 8.85 11.40
CA VAL A 177 -3.73 7.65 11.26
C VAL A 177 -4.44 6.59 10.43
N ASN A 178 -3.69 5.64 9.89
CA ASN A 178 -4.24 4.36 9.48
C ASN A 178 -4.42 3.52 10.75
N LEU A 179 -5.60 2.98 10.96
CA LEU A 179 -5.92 2.13 12.10
C LEU A 179 -5.99 0.67 11.63
N GLU A 180 -5.06 -0.13 12.09
CA GLU A 180 -5.02 -1.57 11.86
C GLU A 180 -5.49 -2.32 13.11
N ILE A 181 -6.35 -3.32 12.93
CA ILE A 181 -6.65 -4.33 13.95
C ILE A 181 -6.09 -5.67 13.47
N ILE A 182 -5.44 -6.40 14.36
CA ILE A 182 -4.78 -7.67 14.02
C ILE A 182 -5.13 -8.77 15.01
N GLU A 183 -5.21 -9.99 14.50
CA GLU A 183 -5.31 -11.23 15.26
C GLU A 183 -4.27 -12.24 14.78
N PRO A 184 -3.93 -13.30 15.55
CA PRO A 184 -3.14 -14.40 15.05
C PRO A 184 -3.79 -15.01 13.80
N GLY A 185 -2.97 -15.32 12.78
CA GLY A 185 -3.43 -16.02 11.59
C GLY A 185 -3.62 -17.53 11.83
N PRO A 186 -4.11 -18.25 10.82
CA PRO A 186 -4.29 -19.70 10.91
C PRO A 186 -2.96 -20.48 11.03
N GLU A 187 -1.85 -19.89 10.51
CA GLU A 187 -0.52 -20.45 10.60
C GLU A 187 0.31 -19.75 11.68
N SER A 188 1.33 -20.42 12.22
CA SER A 188 2.17 -19.87 13.30
C SER A 188 3.04 -18.68 12.88
N ASP A 189 3.20 -18.45 11.60
CA ASP A 189 3.95 -17.36 10.97
C ASP A 189 3.04 -16.33 10.29
N ALA A 190 1.74 -16.36 10.59
CA ALA A 190 0.72 -15.53 9.96
C ALA A 190 -0.05 -14.66 10.96
N ILE A 191 -0.60 -13.57 10.44
CA ILE A 191 -1.60 -12.71 11.09
C ILE A 191 -2.74 -12.40 10.13
N THR A 192 -3.93 -12.17 10.67
CA THR A 192 -5.06 -11.62 9.91
C THR A 192 -5.27 -10.17 10.32
N ILE A 193 -5.48 -9.29 9.34
CA ILE A 193 -5.66 -7.87 9.59
C ILE A 193 -6.88 -7.28 8.88
N ARG A 194 -7.44 -6.22 9.47
CA ARG A 194 -8.31 -5.27 8.77
C ARG A 194 -7.76 -3.87 9.00
N VAL A 195 -7.98 -2.98 8.04
CA VAL A 195 -7.45 -1.62 8.07
C VAL A 195 -8.53 -0.59 7.72
N HIS A 196 -8.52 0.52 8.48
CA HIS A 196 -9.19 1.76 8.13
C HIS A 196 -8.11 2.77 7.76
N GLU A 197 -8.00 3.05 6.47
CA GLU A 197 -6.96 3.96 5.97
C GLU A 197 -7.35 5.43 6.13
N ARG A 198 -6.38 6.25 6.48
CA ARG A 198 -6.49 7.71 6.55
C ARG A 198 -6.96 8.27 5.22
N GLY A 199 -8.13 8.89 5.21
CA GLY A 199 -8.73 9.52 4.03
C GLY A 199 -9.44 8.58 3.06
N ALA A 200 -9.35 7.26 3.24
CA ALA A 200 -9.98 6.27 2.36
C ALA A 200 -11.03 5.38 3.06
N GLY A 201 -10.98 5.29 4.41
CA GLY A 201 -11.87 4.40 5.16
C GLY A 201 -11.43 2.93 5.08
N ILE A 202 -12.38 2.00 5.14
CA ILE A 202 -12.10 0.57 5.05
C ILE A 202 -11.60 0.23 3.65
N THR A 203 -10.41 -0.37 3.56
CA THR A 203 -9.84 -0.87 2.31
C THR A 203 -9.56 -2.36 2.40
N LYS A 204 -9.51 -3.04 1.24
CA LYS A 204 -9.29 -4.48 1.18
C LYS A 204 -7.85 -4.88 1.43
N ALA A 205 -6.90 -3.98 1.17
CA ALA A 205 -5.47 -4.21 1.38
C ALA A 205 -4.71 -2.90 1.49
N CYS A 206 -3.86 -2.80 2.51
CA CYS A 206 -2.93 -1.70 2.72
C CYS A 206 -1.51 -2.24 2.87
N GLY A 207 -0.61 -1.93 1.92
CA GLY A 207 0.76 -2.46 1.94
C GLY A 207 1.58 -1.94 3.12
N THR A 208 1.47 -0.65 3.46
CA THR A 208 2.13 -0.06 4.64
C THR A 208 1.50 -0.55 5.93
N GLY A 209 0.17 -0.73 5.96
CA GLY A 209 -0.57 -1.32 7.08
C GLY A 209 -0.15 -2.77 7.35
N ALA A 210 0.02 -3.59 6.31
CA ALA A 210 0.54 -4.95 6.44
C ALA A 210 1.95 -4.97 7.06
N CYS A 211 2.81 -4.02 6.65
CA CYS A 211 4.15 -3.87 7.21
C CYS A 211 4.12 -3.44 8.68
N ALA A 212 3.25 -2.49 9.04
CA ALA A 212 3.06 -2.02 10.41
C ALA A 212 2.54 -3.16 11.32
N ALA A 213 1.57 -3.90 10.84
CA ALA A 213 0.96 -5.04 11.52
C ALA A 213 1.97 -6.18 11.76
N ALA A 214 2.76 -6.54 10.74
CA ALA A 214 3.80 -7.58 10.88
C ALA A 214 4.89 -7.17 11.88
N GLU A 215 5.32 -5.92 11.86
CA GLU A 215 6.30 -5.39 12.83
C GLU A 215 5.74 -5.45 14.25
N ALA A 216 4.49 -5.04 14.44
CA ALA A 216 3.83 -5.12 15.75
C ALA A 216 3.68 -6.57 16.21
N ALA A 217 3.26 -7.48 15.34
CA ALA A 217 3.09 -8.90 15.65
C ALA A 217 4.39 -9.56 16.12
N VAL A 218 5.50 -9.28 15.43
CA VAL A 218 6.83 -9.76 15.83
C VAL A 218 7.27 -9.14 17.16
N ALA A 219 7.01 -7.85 17.37
CA ALA A 219 7.36 -7.17 18.62
C ALA A 219 6.59 -7.70 19.81
N TRP A 220 5.32 -8.07 19.64
CA TRP A 220 4.46 -8.66 20.69
C TRP A 220 4.67 -10.16 20.88
N GLY A 221 5.40 -10.83 19.97
CA GLY A 221 5.59 -12.28 20.02
C GLY A 221 4.39 -13.10 19.54
N LEU A 222 3.45 -12.48 18.81
CA LEU A 222 2.37 -13.19 18.11
C LEU A 222 2.95 -14.07 16.99
N VAL A 223 4.03 -13.62 16.37
CA VAL A 223 4.81 -14.37 15.39
C VAL A 223 6.24 -14.49 15.91
N PRO A 224 6.88 -15.68 15.84
CA PRO A 224 8.25 -15.86 16.31
C PRO A 224 9.22 -14.92 15.59
N ARG A 225 10.17 -14.33 16.33
CA ARG A 225 11.23 -13.48 15.75
C ARG A 225 12.13 -14.17 14.73
N SER A 226 12.19 -15.49 14.78
CA SER A 226 12.94 -16.33 13.84
C SER A 226 12.21 -16.54 12.52
N THR A 227 10.95 -16.11 12.41
CA THR A 227 10.16 -16.22 11.19
C THR A 227 10.78 -15.38 10.08
N PRO A 228 11.16 -15.98 8.95
CA PRO A 228 11.80 -15.23 7.87
C PRO A 228 10.85 -14.27 7.15
N GLU A 229 9.57 -14.62 7.08
CA GLU A 229 8.51 -13.84 6.45
C GLU A 229 7.21 -14.04 7.24
N VAL A 230 6.57 -12.95 7.63
CA VAL A 230 5.23 -12.95 8.21
C VAL A 230 4.22 -12.94 7.07
N VAL A 231 3.31 -13.90 7.05
CA VAL A 231 2.16 -13.89 6.15
C VAL A 231 1.09 -12.98 6.74
N VAL A 232 0.64 -12.01 5.96
CA VAL A 232 -0.39 -11.05 6.36
C VAL A 232 -1.63 -11.27 5.51
N HIS A 233 -2.65 -11.87 6.11
CA HIS A 233 -3.94 -12.10 5.46
C HIS A 233 -4.80 -10.84 5.52
N MET A 234 -5.28 -10.41 4.38
CA MET A 234 -6.19 -9.27 4.19
C MET A 234 -7.36 -9.69 3.31
N GLU A 235 -8.46 -8.94 3.31
CA GLU A 235 -9.61 -9.24 2.43
C GLU A 235 -9.24 -9.28 0.95
N GLY A 236 -8.30 -8.41 0.53
CA GLY A 236 -7.85 -8.33 -0.86
C GLY A 236 -6.81 -9.37 -1.27
N GLY A 237 -6.32 -10.19 -0.34
CA GLY A 237 -5.30 -11.23 -0.56
C GLY A 237 -4.12 -11.13 0.41
N ASP A 238 -3.13 -11.98 0.21
CA ASP A 238 -2.01 -12.16 1.11
C ASP A 238 -0.80 -11.32 0.70
N ALA A 239 -0.12 -10.78 1.70
CA ALA A 239 1.21 -10.20 1.55
C ALA A 239 2.20 -10.93 2.45
N LYS A 240 3.49 -10.92 2.08
CA LYS A 240 4.57 -11.39 2.93
C LYS A 240 5.43 -10.23 3.36
N VAL A 241 5.76 -10.19 4.64
CA VAL A 241 6.55 -9.11 5.23
C VAL A 241 7.76 -9.68 5.95
N ARG A 242 8.95 -9.23 5.57
CA ARG A 242 10.19 -9.52 6.29
C ARG A 242 10.49 -8.37 7.23
N VAL A 243 10.67 -8.70 8.51
CA VAL A 243 11.09 -7.75 9.55
C VAL A 243 12.51 -8.10 9.95
N ALA A 244 13.47 -7.34 9.44
CA ALA A 244 14.89 -7.56 9.69
C ALA A 244 15.39 -6.73 10.90
N ASP A 245 16.64 -6.96 11.29
CA ASP A 245 17.31 -6.18 12.33
C ASP A 245 17.22 -4.67 12.03
N GLY A 246 17.14 -3.87 13.10
CA GLY A 246 16.93 -2.43 12.99
C GLY A 246 15.53 -2.07 12.47
N ARG A 247 14.57 -3.00 12.51
CA ARG A 247 13.17 -2.83 12.10
C ARG A 247 13.03 -2.45 10.62
N ARG A 248 13.99 -2.90 9.78
CA ARG A 248 13.94 -2.73 8.33
C ARG A 248 12.92 -3.69 7.75
N ILE A 249 12.04 -3.17 6.92
CA ILE A 249 10.88 -3.89 6.43
C ILE A 249 10.95 -4.06 4.91
N THR A 250 10.71 -5.28 4.45
CA THR A 250 10.53 -5.61 3.04
C THR A 250 9.13 -6.19 2.85
N LEU A 251 8.37 -5.59 1.95
CA LEU A 251 7.05 -6.06 1.54
C LEU A 251 7.18 -6.90 0.27
N VAL A 252 6.63 -8.10 0.26
CA VAL A 252 6.56 -8.96 -0.92
C VAL A 252 5.10 -9.26 -1.22
N ALA A 253 4.62 -8.83 -2.39
CA ALA A 253 3.26 -9.08 -2.83
C ALA A 253 3.13 -8.91 -4.35
N GLU A 254 1.99 -9.32 -4.87
CA GLU A 254 1.67 -9.27 -6.29
C GLU A 254 1.25 -7.88 -6.76
N ALA A 255 1.44 -7.65 -8.06
CA ALA A 255 0.77 -6.61 -8.83
C ALA A 255 0.27 -7.21 -10.13
N THR A 256 -0.97 -6.88 -10.50
CA THR A 256 -1.64 -7.43 -11.67
C THR A 256 -2.04 -6.31 -12.63
N HIS A 257 -1.66 -6.43 -13.90
CA HIS A 257 -2.16 -5.61 -14.99
C HIS A 257 -3.59 -6.03 -15.34
N VAL A 258 -4.50 -5.09 -15.44
CA VAL A 258 -5.92 -5.34 -15.71
C VAL A 258 -6.29 -5.00 -17.15
N ALA A 259 -5.89 -3.80 -17.61
CA ALA A 259 -6.27 -3.32 -18.94
C ALA A 259 -5.44 -2.12 -19.38
N ASP A 260 -5.32 -1.94 -20.70
CA ASP A 260 -4.88 -0.69 -21.32
C ASP A 260 -6.09 0.11 -21.78
N ILE A 261 -6.08 1.41 -21.54
CA ILE A 261 -7.24 2.29 -21.67
C ILE A 261 -6.81 3.55 -22.42
N VAL A 262 -7.71 4.06 -23.25
CA VAL A 262 -7.57 5.38 -23.87
C VAL A 262 -8.68 6.29 -23.34
N VAL A 263 -8.31 7.36 -22.67
CA VAL A 263 -9.24 8.36 -22.16
C VAL A 263 -9.18 9.65 -22.96
N VAL A 264 -10.26 10.39 -22.99
CA VAL A 264 -10.29 11.74 -23.56
C VAL A 264 -9.75 12.71 -22.49
N ALA A 265 -8.70 13.47 -22.86
CA ALA A 265 -8.09 14.47 -21.98
C ALA A 265 -8.98 15.71 -21.83
#